data_b95674e94744a32f243fc756a2520ece
#
_entry.id   b95674e94744a32f243fc756a2520ece
#
_cell.length_a   1.000
_cell.length_b   1.000
_cell.length_c   1.000
_cell.angle_alpha   90.00
_cell.angle_beta   90.00
_cell.angle_gamma   90.00
#
_symmetry.space_group_name_H-M   'P 1'
#
loop_
_entity.id
_entity.type
_entity.pdbx_description
1 polymer ?
#
loop_
_entity_poly.entity_id
_entity_poly.type
_entity_poly.pdbx_seq_one_letter_code
_entity_poly.pdbx_strand_id
1 'polypeptide(L)'
;MESTYTIFLATVKENKDSPKLYPLISELCFELSRKKIQRLKDEHNIYNRLGELFELYAKALHEEGLKNTRALTSVIDGLLKASSSEQEAFLYKTIYEKEQLEKSIFHQKQHIRATLTQMFDTLEHHIESMQEETKLHALSALSDAKLKGIEMLGILHETTSEALLTTLEKGSDIVDTIYEITKNLSFQAISERELSKKRMMDISHTVISAAIEIADEDLGNAKDILEGTVNGVREGIAKAIDKFKNDLKFAPTEEIEGLLETDLTQLRKELLKVDEQFMKLLEALAAQNEGISASLIQEILKEMNSSTAKMMRAANEAKEAISERIEQLKAEAFVLEKTFKEKAEKRLESFKKDVNEFEKIATSKVESLKQFEFENEKAKQVAQEAKKLGFHAWKVAKNMVDGAVKSAKEAMKKEEK
;
A
#
# COMPACT_ATOMS: atom_id res chain seq x y z
N MET A 1 5.70 -33.04 37.67
CA MET A 1 6.13 -31.95 38.56
C MET A 1 7.45 -32.27 39.23
N GLU A 2 7.58 -33.46 39.88
CA GLU A 2 8.79 -33.86 40.60
C GLU A 2 10.08 -33.82 39.77
N SER A 3 10.06 -34.32 38.53
CA SER A 3 11.21 -34.24 37.59
C SER A 3 11.58 -32.79 37.19
N THR A 4 10.58 -31.90 37.07
CA THR A 4 10.82 -30.47 36.71
C THR A 4 11.49 -29.76 37.89
N TYR A 5 11.04 -30.01 39.10
CA TYR A 5 11.63 -29.49 40.32
C TYR A 5 13.12 -29.92 40.49
N THR A 6 13.35 -31.22 40.34
CA THR A 6 14.68 -31.79 40.50
C THR A 6 15.68 -31.22 39.48
N ILE A 7 15.26 -31.13 38.19
CA ILE A 7 16.12 -30.56 37.16
C ILE A 7 16.43 -29.07 37.42
N PHE A 8 15.36 -28.31 37.77
CA PHE A 8 15.54 -26.88 38.06
C PHE A 8 16.46 -26.66 39.27
N LEU A 9 16.22 -27.36 40.38
CA LEU A 9 17.02 -27.25 41.60
C LEU A 9 18.48 -27.61 41.36
N ALA A 10 18.76 -28.72 40.67
CA ALA A 10 20.09 -29.19 40.38
C ALA A 10 20.86 -28.17 39.52
N THR A 11 20.24 -27.67 38.46
CA THR A 11 20.86 -26.71 37.55
C THR A 11 21.14 -25.37 38.23
N VAL A 12 20.22 -24.87 39.07
CA VAL A 12 20.44 -23.65 39.85
C VAL A 12 21.57 -23.82 40.84
N LYS A 13 21.61 -24.95 41.51
CA LYS A 13 22.67 -25.26 42.49
C LYS A 13 24.06 -25.31 41.86
N GLU A 14 24.19 -25.96 40.71
CA GLU A 14 25.46 -26.06 39.96
C GLU A 14 25.97 -24.70 39.47
N ASN A 15 25.07 -23.75 39.20
CA ASN A 15 25.41 -22.46 38.61
C ASN A 15 25.25 -21.28 39.57
N LYS A 16 25.17 -21.53 40.88
CA LYS A 16 24.85 -20.51 41.89
C LYS A 16 25.78 -19.32 41.90
N ASP A 17 27.07 -19.56 41.64
CA ASP A 17 28.12 -18.55 41.66
C ASP A 17 28.39 -17.98 40.24
N SER A 18 27.61 -18.37 39.25
CA SER A 18 27.79 -17.92 37.88
C SER A 18 27.28 -16.48 37.71
N PRO A 19 28.03 -15.61 37.00
CA PRO A 19 27.54 -14.27 36.66
C PRO A 19 26.30 -14.29 35.73
N LYS A 20 26.03 -15.44 35.10
CA LYS A 20 24.89 -15.66 34.20
C LYS A 20 23.74 -16.40 34.89
N LEU A 21 23.74 -16.53 36.23
CA LEU A 21 22.72 -17.26 36.96
C LEU A 21 21.29 -16.78 36.62
N TYR A 22 21.01 -15.49 36.63
CA TYR A 22 19.65 -14.96 36.42
C TYR A 22 19.11 -15.17 35.00
N PRO A 23 19.90 -14.91 33.93
CA PRO A 23 19.51 -15.32 32.58
C PRO A 23 19.27 -16.82 32.45
N LEU A 24 20.11 -17.65 33.10
CA LEU A 24 19.93 -19.10 33.09
C LEU A 24 18.63 -19.54 33.79
N ILE A 25 18.26 -18.93 34.90
CA ILE A 25 16.99 -19.19 35.60
C ILE A 25 15.82 -18.88 34.64
N SER A 26 15.82 -17.73 33.97
CA SER A 26 14.77 -17.37 33.03
C SER A 26 14.64 -18.38 31.87
N GLU A 27 15.77 -18.75 31.26
CA GLU A 27 15.79 -19.70 30.14
C GLU A 27 15.31 -21.10 30.60
N LEU A 28 15.77 -21.57 31.74
CA LEU A 28 15.39 -22.87 32.30
C LEU A 28 13.88 -22.91 32.64
N CYS A 29 13.37 -21.84 33.24
CA CYS A 29 11.93 -21.71 33.51
C CYS A 29 11.13 -21.72 32.21
N PHE A 30 11.58 -21.02 31.18
CA PHE A 30 10.96 -21.04 29.86
C PHE A 30 10.90 -22.45 29.27
N GLU A 31 12.02 -23.12 29.14
CA GLU A 31 12.11 -24.45 28.53
C GLU A 31 11.31 -25.52 29.28
N LEU A 32 11.38 -25.53 30.60
CA LEU A 32 10.66 -26.51 31.41
C LEU A 32 9.16 -26.25 31.44
N SER A 33 8.76 -24.99 31.47
CA SER A 33 7.35 -24.59 31.51
C SER A 33 6.68 -24.76 30.17
N ARG A 34 7.32 -24.35 29.08
CA ARG A 34 6.81 -24.51 27.71
C ARG A 34 6.38 -25.96 27.43
N LYS A 35 7.20 -26.94 27.77
CA LYS A 35 6.90 -28.38 27.60
C LYS A 35 5.68 -28.83 28.41
N LYS A 36 5.35 -28.15 29.51
CA LYS A 36 4.21 -28.48 30.38
C LYS A 36 2.91 -27.80 29.97
N ILE A 37 3.02 -26.62 29.33
CA ILE A 37 1.86 -25.83 28.90
C ILE A 37 1.41 -26.24 27.51
N GLN A 38 2.34 -26.56 26.63
CA GLN A 38 2.11 -26.88 25.21
C GLN A 38 1.06 -27.97 24.95
N ARG A 39 0.78 -28.84 25.94
CA ARG A 39 -0.22 -29.89 25.84
C ARG A 39 -1.61 -29.48 26.36
N LEU A 40 -1.73 -28.30 26.93
CA LEU A 40 -2.97 -27.80 27.50
C LEU A 40 -3.69 -26.96 26.46
N LYS A 41 -4.96 -27.26 26.18
CA LYS A 41 -5.80 -26.57 25.20
C LYS A 41 -6.67 -25.46 25.78
N ASP A 42 -6.85 -25.47 27.13
CA ASP A 42 -7.74 -24.57 27.82
C ASP A 42 -6.94 -23.52 28.58
N GLU A 43 -7.21 -22.23 28.31
CA GLU A 43 -6.53 -21.10 28.93
C GLU A 43 -6.56 -21.11 30.45
N HIS A 44 -7.69 -21.47 31.07
CA HIS A 44 -7.80 -21.55 32.50
C HIS A 44 -6.82 -22.58 33.09
N ASN A 45 -6.67 -23.73 32.42
CA ASN A 45 -5.72 -24.76 32.84
C ASN A 45 -4.27 -24.31 32.63
N ILE A 46 -3.99 -23.46 31.62
CA ILE A 46 -2.67 -22.86 31.40
C ILE A 46 -2.32 -21.93 32.56
N TYR A 47 -3.20 -21.01 32.94
CA TYR A 47 -2.94 -20.06 34.01
C TYR A 47 -2.76 -20.76 35.38
N ASN A 48 -3.57 -21.75 35.70
CA ASN A 48 -3.39 -22.53 36.89
C ASN A 48 -2.05 -23.28 36.89
N ARG A 49 -1.67 -23.85 35.77
CA ARG A 49 -0.38 -24.53 35.60
C ARG A 49 0.80 -23.58 35.76
N LEU A 50 0.73 -22.36 35.25
CA LEU A 50 1.75 -21.34 35.43
C LEU A 50 1.92 -20.95 36.90
N GLY A 51 0.81 -20.83 37.66
CA GLY A 51 0.81 -20.59 39.10
C GLY A 51 1.52 -21.73 39.87
N GLU A 52 1.17 -22.98 39.57
CA GLU A 52 1.82 -24.16 40.18
C GLU A 52 3.34 -24.22 39.86
N LEU A 53 3.71 -23.88 38.65
CA LEU A 53 5.11 -23.85 38.23
C LEU A 53 5.88 -22.70 38.92
N PHE A 54 5.26 -21.53 39.06
CA PHE A 54 5.84 -20.42 39.81
C PHE A 54 6.13 -20.81 41.26
N GLU A 55 5.15 -21.40 41.96
CA GLU A 55 5.33 -21.87 43.34
C GLU A 55 6.47 -22.90 43.45
N LEU A 56 6.53 -23.84 42.50
CA LEU A 56 7.57 -24.86 42.43
C LEU A 56 8.96 -24.26 42.26
N TYR A 57 9.14 -23.31 41.34
CA TYR A 57 10.43 -22.66 41.10
C TYR A 57 10.82 -21.73 42.27
N ALA A 58 9.87 -20.98 42.80
CA ALA A 58 10.08 -20.14 43.99
C ALA A 58 10.53 -20.96 45.20
N LYS A 59 9.93 -22.13 45.42
CA LYS A 59 10.33 -23.07 46.46
C LYS A 59 11.78 -23.56 46.25
N ALA A 60 12.14 -23.94 45.02
CA ALA A 60 13.49 -24.40 44.70
C ALA A 60 14.55 -23.29 44.93
N LEU A 61 14.23 -22.05 44.53
CA LEU A 61 15.08 -20.89 44.77
C LEU A 61 15.26 -20.60 46.27
N HIS A 62 14.16 -20.78 47.05
CA HIS A 62 14.23 -20.60 48.49
C HIS A 62 15.14 -21.63 49.15
N GLU A 63 15.12 -22.90 48.74
CA GLU A 63 15.97 -23.97 49.27
C GLU A 63 17.47 -23.67 48.98
N GLU A 64 17.79 -23.07 47.82
CA GLU A 64 19.13 -22.65 47.48
C GLU A 64 19.53 -21.28 48.06
N GLY A 65 18.68 -20.65 48.86
CA GLY A 65 18.99 -19.36 49.51
C GLY A 65 18.91 -18.16 48.58
N LEU A 66 18.34 -18.32 47.38
CA LEU A 66 18.18 -17.25 46.36
C LEU A 66 16.88 -16.50 46.55
N LYS A 67 16.70 -15.84 47.73
CA LYS A 67 15.46 -15.14 48.13
C LYS A 67 15.38 -13.68 47.67
N ASN A 68 15.98 -13.34 46.56
CA ASN A 68 16.03 -11.96 46.10
C ASN A 68 15.05 -11.70 44.94
N THR A 69 14.63 -10.44 44.81
CA THR A 69 13.69 -9.99 43.77
C THR A 69 14.17 -10.37 42.37
N ARG A 70 15.49 -10.28 42.12
CA ARG A 70 16.06 -10.55 40.80
C ARG A 70 15.87 -12.01 40.37
N ALA A 71 16.03 -12.96 41.29
CA ALA A 71 15.78 -14.37 41.00
C ALA A 71 14.31 -14.64 40.67
N LEU A 72 13.39 -14.08 41.45
CA LEU A 72 11.95 -14.22 41.23
C LEU A 72 11.51 -13.53 39.91
N THR A 73 12.07 -12.36 39.60
CA THR A 73 11.83 -11.70 38.30
C THR A 73 12.26 -12.62 37.15
N SER A 74 13.41 -13.27 37.25
CA SER A 74 13.86 -14.21 36.20
C SER A 74 12.92 -15.41 36.04
N VAL A 75 12.33 -15.91 37.12
CA VAL A 75 11.29 -16.96 37.03
C VAL A 75 10.06 -16.44 36.31
N ILE A 76 9.56 -15.26 36.69
CA ILE A 76 8.39 -14.64 36.05
C ILE A 76 8.65 -14.41 34.57
N ASP A 77 9.79 -13.87 34.21
CA ASP A 77 10.18 -13.65 32.80
C ASP A 77 10.19 -14.95 31.98
N GLY A 78 10.70 -16.03 32.56
CA GLY A 78 10.70 -17.34 31.91
C GLY A 78 9.28 -17.92 31.73
N LEU A 79 8.41 -17.75 32.73
CA LEU A 79 7.01 -18.17 32.67
C LEU A 79 6.21 -17.34 31.67
N LEU A 80 6.41 -16.02 31.62
CA LEU A 80 5.77 -15.14 30.66
C LEU A 80 6.16 -15.53 29.22
N LYS A 81 7.45 -15.71 28.97
CA LYS A 81 7.91 -16.21 27.66
C LYS A 81 7.29 -17.56 27.30
N ALA A 82 7.17 -18.48 28.28
CA ALA A 82 6.54 -19.78 28.03
C ALA A 82 5.08 -19.65 27.66
N SER A 83 4.34 -18.72 28.30
CA SER A 83 2.90 -18.51 28.04
C SER A 83 2.63 -17.86 26.69
N SER A 84 3.50 -16.96 26.20
CA SER A 84 3.32 -16.21 24.95
C SER A 84 3.95 -16.88 23.73
N SER A 85 4.86 -17.84 23.94
CA SER A 85 5.72 -18.36 22.86
C SER A 85 4.97 -18.98 21.67
N GLU A 86 3.82 -19.61 21.88
CA GLU A 86 3.01 -20.18 20.79
C GLU A 86 2.25 -19.10 20.03
N GLN A 87 1.67 -18.14 20.76
CA GLN A 87 0.97 -17.01 20.17
C GLN A 87 1.94 -16.12 19.37
N GLU A 88 3.14 -15.87 19.90
CA GLU A 88 4.19 -15.15 19.21
C GLU A 88 4.64 -15.88 17.94
N ALA A 89 4.88 -17.18 18.01
CA ALA A 89 5.24 -17.99 16.84
C ALA A 89 4.13 -17.98 15.79
N PHE A 90 2.86 -18.06 16.19
CA PHE A 90 1.71 -17.94 15.30
C PHE A 90 1.63 -16.56 14.67
N LEU A 91 1.84 -15.50 15.47
CA LEU A 91 1.86 -14.11 14.97
C LEU A 91 2.96 -13.91 13.92
N TYR A 92 4.20 -14.35 14.20
CA TYR A 92 5.30 -14.27 13.24
C TYR A 92 5.01 -15.04 11.95
N LYS A 93 4.41 -16.23 12.06
CA LYS A 93 4.00 -17.01 10.90
C LYS A 93 2.96 -16.25 10.07
N THR A 94 1.94 -15.68 10.71
CA THR A 94 0.89 -14.90 10.06
C THR A 94 1.44 -13.64 9.38
N ILE A 95 2.37 -12.94 10.03
CA ILE A 95 3.07 -11.79 9.43
C ILE A 95 3.83 -12.22 8.18
N TYR A 96 4.57 -13.32 8.26
CA TYR A 96 5.32 -13.86 7.12
C TYR A 96 4.39 -14.25 5.96
N GLU A 97 3.29 -14.97 6.25
CA GLU A 97 2.28 -15.33 5.25
C GLU A 97 1.67 -14.09 4.59
N LYS A 98 1.35 -13.05 5.38
CA LYS A 98 0.89 -11.76 4.89
C LYS A 98 1.89 -11.13 3.91
N GLU A 99 3.18 -11.08 4.27
CA GLU A 99 4.23 -10.54 3.40
C GLU A 99 4.37 -11.32 2.08
N GLN A 100 4.23 -12.65 2.12
CA GLN A 100 4.27 -13.48 0.91
C GLN A 100 3.06 -13.22 0.01
N LEU A 101 1.87 -13.04 0.59
CA LEU A 101 0.66 -12.69 -0.14
C LEU A 101 0.79 -11.30 -0.78
N GLU A 102 1.30 -10.30 -0.05
CA GLU A 102 1.53 -8.95 -0.58
C GLU A 102 2.50 -8.97 -1.78
N LYS A 103 3.59 -9.74 -1.70
CA LYS A 103 4.51 -9.94 -2.83
C LYS A 103 3.82 -10.62 -4.01
N SER A 104 3.02 -11.65 -3.75
CA SER A 104 2.27 -12.35 -4.79
C SER A 104 1.28 -11.43 -5.49
N ILE A 105 0.52 -10.64 -4.74
CA ILE A 105 -0.41 -9.63 -5.27
C ILE A 105 0.35 -8.62 -6.13
N PHE A 106 1.49 -8.11 -5.65
CA PHE A 106 2.32 -7.18 -6.43
C PHE A 106 2.75 -7.78 -7.77
N HIS A 107 3.24 -9.02 -7.78
CA HIS A 107 3.63 -9.71 -9.02
C HIS A 107 2.46 -9.92 -9.96
N GLN A 108 1.29 -10.32 -9.45
CA GLN A 108 0.09 -10.50 -10.26
C GLN A 108 -0.38 -9.17 -10.87
N LYS A 109 -0.39 -8.08 -10.10
CA LYS A 109 -0.69 -6.72 -10.61
C LYS A 109 0.26 -6.33 -11.76
N GLN A 110 1.56 -6.57 -11.62
CA GLN A 110 2.53 -6.29 -12.69
C GLN A 110 2.28 -7.14 -13.93
N HIS A 111 1.94 -8.41 -13.77
CA HIS A 111 1.63 -9.30 -14.88
C HIS A 111 0.39 -8.83 -15.64
N ILE A 112 -0.68 -8.46 -14.94
CA ILE A 112 -1.92 -7.96 -15.56
C ILE A 112 -1.65 -6.66 -16.33
N ARG A 113 -0.93 -5.70 -15.71
CA ARG A 113 -0.55 -4.45 -16.39
C ARG A 113 0.22 -4.73 -17.67
N ALA A 114 1.17 -5.64 -17.61
CA ALA A 114 1.96 -6.07 -18.76
C ALA A 114 1.08 -6.63 -19.89
N THR A 115 0.16 -7.52 -19.58
CA THR A 115 -0.77 -8.12 -20.53
C THR A 115 -1.68 -7.07 -21.18
N LEU A 116 -2.23 -6.15 -20.37
CA LEU A 116 -3.07 -5.06 -20.87
C LEU A 116 -2.31 -4.12 -21.80
N THR A 117 -1.06 -3.76 -21.47
CA THR A 117 -0.22 -2.91 -22.33
C THR A 117 -0.03 -3.55 -23.70
N GLN A 118 0.28 -4.85 -23.75
CA GLN A 118 0.43 -5.55 -25.02
C GLN A 118 -0.87 -5.59 -25.85
N MET A 119 -2.00 -5.79 -25.18
CA MET A 119 -3.30 -5.74 -25.85
C MET A 119 -3.58 -4.35 -26.43
N PHE A 120 -3.29 -3.29 -25.67
CA PHE A 120 -3.49 -1.94 -26.11
C PHE A 120 -2.58 -1.56 -27.28
N ASP A 121 -1.31 -1.95 -27.27
CA ASP A 121 -0.37 -1.72 -28.37
C ASP A 121 -0.85 -2.43 -29.65
N THR A 122 -1.39 -3.65 -29.50
CA THR A 122 -1.96 -4.41 -30.63
C THR A 122 -3.19 -3.67 -31.21
N LEU A 123 -4.12 -3.21 -30.35
CA LEU A 123 -5.29 -2.46 -30.77
C LEU A 123 -4.91 -1.15 -31.47
N GLU A 124 -3.94 -0.42 -30.93
CA GLU A 124 -3.45 0.84 -31.52
C GLU A 124 -2.93 0.63 -32.94
N HIS A 125 -2.14 -0.42 -33.14
CA HIS A 125 -1.63 -0.76 -34.48
C HIS A 125 -2.74 -1.09 -35.48
N HIS A 126 -3.80 -1.78 -35.04
CA HIS A 126 -4.95 -2.06 -35.91
C HIS A 126 -5.80 -0.80 -36.18
N ILE A 127 -5.95 0.09 -35.21
CA ILE A 127 -6.67 1.36 -35.36
C ILE A 127 -5.96 2.27 -36.38
N GLU A 128 -4.62 2.25 -36.42
CA GLU A 128 -3.85 3.02 -37.39
C GLU A 128 -4.23 2.70 -38.86
N SER A 129 -4.70 1.49 -39.12
CA SER A 129 -5.12 1.03 -40.46
C SER A 129 -6.59 1.33 -40.79
N MET A 130 -7.35 1.94 -39.87
CA MET A 130 -8.77 2.27 -40.05
C MET A 130 -8.98 3.56 -40.87
N GLN A 131 -10.21 3.75 -41.38
CA GLN A 131 -10.62 4.99 -42.02
C GLN A 131 -10.60 6.16 -41.01
N GLU A 132 -10.21 7.36 -41.45
CA GLU A 132 -9.98 8.53 -40.59
C GLU A 132 -11.12 8.87 -39.63
N GLU A 133 -12.37 8.80 -40.09
CA GLU A 133 -13.54 9.13 -39.25
C GLU A 133 -13.72 8.12 -38.09
N THR A 134 -13.55 6.84 -38.38
CA THR A 134 -13.64 5.76 -37.38
C THR A 134 -12.40 5.74 -36.48
N LYS A 135 -11.23 6.08 -37.02
CA LYS A 135 -9.96 6.13 -36.34
C LYS A 135 -9.97 7.09 -35.15
N LEU A 136 -10.48 8.31 -35.33
CA LEU A 136 -10.55 9.31 -34.25
C LEU A 136 -11.40 8.81 -33.07
N HIS A 137 -12.56 8.22 -33.35
CA HIS A 137 -13.42 7.66 -32.30
C HIS A 137 -12.78 6.44 -31.63
N ALA A 138 -12.11 5.57 -32.39
CA ALA A 138 -11.43 4.41 -31.87
C ALA A 138 -10.23 4.78 -31.01
N LEU A 139 -9.43 5.79 -31.39
CA LEU A 139 -8.31 6.29 -30.58
C LEU A 139 -8.81 6.91 -29.26
N SER A 140 -9.91 7.66 -29.29
CA SER A 140 -10.51 8.21 -28.06
C SER A 140 -10.97 7.09 -27.11
N ALA A 141 -11.69 6.10 -27.64
CA ALA A 141 -12.14 4.93 -26.86
C ALA A 141 -10.96 4.11 -26.32
N LEU A 142 -9.90 3.93 -27.12
CA LEU A 142 -8.69 3.24 -26.71
C LEU A 142 -7.95 4.00 -25.60
N SER A 143 -7.87 5.33 -25.69
CA SER A 143 -7.26 6.17 -24.66
C SER A 143 -7.97 6.01 -23.30
N ASP A 144 -9.31 6.03 -23.31
CA ASP A 144 -10.10 5.82 -22.10
C ASP A 144 -9.94 4.39 -21.55
N ALA A 145 -9.92 3.38 -22.42
CA ALA A 145 -9.70 2.00 -22.04
C ALA A 145 -8.26 1.77 -21.48
N LYS A 146 -7.24 2.38 -22.11
CA LYS A 146 -5.86 2.37 -21.58
C LYS A 146 -5.80 2.91 -20.17
N LEU A 147 -6.46 4.03 -19.91
CA LEU A 147 -6.47 4.67 -18.60
C LEU A 147 -7.10 3.78 -17.54
N LYS A 148 -8.27 3.23 -17.82
CA LYS A 148 -8.99 2.29 -16.93
C LYS A 148 -8.19 1.02 -16.68
N GLY A 149 -7.58 0.44 -17.71
CA GLY A 149 -6.79 -0.78 -17.60
C GLY A 149 -5.49 -0.58 -16.80
N ILE A 150 -4.78 0.52 -17.04
CA ILE A 150 -3.54 0.83 -16.31
C ILE A 150 -3.82 1.05 -14.81
N GLU A 151 -4.92 1.67 -14.45
CA GLU A 151 -5.34 1.86 -13.07
C GLU A 151 -5.90 0.57 -12.43
N MET A 152 -6.08 -0.50 -13.21
CA MET A 152 -6.60 -1.79 -12.74
C MET A 152 -7.99 -1.67 -12.08
N LEU A 153 -8.83 -0.78 -12.58
CA LEU A 153 -10.13 -0.45 -11.96
C LEU A 153 -11.06 -1.67 -11.90
N GLY A 154 -10.99 -2.61 -12.86
CA GLY A 154 -11.75 -3.85 -12.79
C GLY A 154 -11.37 -4.71 -11.57
N ILE A 155 -10.07 -4.81 -11.25
CA ILE A 155 -9.62 -5.56 -10.07
C ILE A 155 -10.03 -4.83 -8.79
N LEU A 156 -9.96 -3.49 -8.77
CA LEU A 156 -10.42 -2.70 -7.64
C LEU A 156 -11.91 -2.92 -7.40
N HIS A 157 -12.72 -2.95 -8.47
CA HIS A 157 -14.15 -3.24 -8.39
C HIS A 157 -14.41 -4.60 -7.75
N GLU A 158 -13.85 -5.67 -8.31
CA GLU A 158 -14.00 -7.04 -7.80
C GLU A 158 -13.51 -7.17 -6.34
N THR A 159 -12.35 -6.58 -6.03
CA THR A 159 -11.81 -6.59 -4.65
C THR A 159 -12.76 -5.87 -3.69
N THR A 160 -13.37 -4.77 -4.12
CA THR A 160 -14.34 -4.04 -3.31
C THR A 160 -15.58 -4.88 -3.10
N SER A 161 -16.16 -5.45 -4.16
CA SER A 161 -17.35 -6.29 -4.10
C SER A 161 -17.16 -7.48 -3.16
N GLU A 162 -16.08 -8.22 -3.31
CA GLU A 162 -15.77 -9.37 -2.44
C GLU A 162 -15.60 -8.96 -0.97
N ALA A 163 -14.93 -7.84 -0.71
CA ALA A 163 -14.74 -7.36 0.65
C ALA A 163 -16.04 -6.91 1.31
N LEU A 164 -16.96 -6.29 0.56
CA LEU A 164 -18.28 -5.91 1.03
C LEU A 164 -19.15 -7.13 1.31
N LEU A 165 -19.22 -8.09 0.40
CA LEU A 165 -19.95 -9.35 0.58
C LEU A 165 -19.46 -10.12 1.81
N THR A 166 -18.14 -10.25 1.97
CA THR A 166 -17.55 -10.89 3.16
C THR A 166 -17.94 -10.17 4.45
N THR A 167 -18.07 -8.84 4.43
CA THR A 167 -18.49 -8.05 5.59
C THR A 167 -19.96 -8.32 5.94
N LEU A 168 -20.82 -8.37 4.93
CA LEU A 168 -22.25 -8.66 5.11
C LEU A 168 -22.48 -10.07 5.66
N GLU A 169 -21.72 -11.05 5.18
CA GLU A 169 -21.79 -12.43 5.73
C GLU A 169 -21.44 -12.50 7.22
N LYS A 170 -20.53 -11.67 7.71
CA LYS A 170 -20.16 -11.61 9.13
C LYS A 170 -21.18 -10.88 10.00
N GLY A 171 -21.92 -9.94 9.43
CA GLY A 171 -23.10 -9.32 10.03
C GLY A 171 -22.89 -8.47 11.29
N SER A 172 -21.64 -8.07 11.61
CA SER A 172 -21.32 -7.20 12.74
C SER A 172 -20.62 -5.92 12.32
N ASP A 173 -21.01 -4.80 12.91
CA ASP A 173 -20.38 -3.48 12.70
C ASP A 173 -20.20 -3.12 11.21
N ILE A 174 -21.25 -3.33 10.41
CA ILE A 174 -21.22 -3.27 8.95
C ILE A 174 -20.70 -1.90 8.47
N VAL A 175 -21.30 -0.80 8.95
CA VAL A 175 -20.92 0.57 8.52
C VAL A 175 -19.44 0.86 8.78
N ASP A 176 -18.97 0.59 10.01
CA ASP A 176 -17.61 0.89 10.41
C ASP A 176 -16.59 0.00 9.69
N THR A 177 -16.93 -1.27 9.48
CA THR A 177 -16.07 -2.22 8.75
C THR A 177 -15.95 -1.81 7.28
N ILE A 178 -17.07 -1.49 6.63
CA ILE A 178 -17.10 -1.03 5.23
C ILE A 178 -16.35 0.30 5.08
N TYR A 179 -16.54 1.24 6.02
CA TYR A 179 -15.80 2.48 6.05
C TYR A 179 -14.28 2.25 6.10
N GLU A 180 -13.80 1.41 7.00
CA GLU A 180 -12.37 1.12 7.10
C GLU A 180 -11.80 0.42 5.86
N ILE A 181 -12.53 -0.53 5.29
CA ILE A 181 -12.15 -1.25 4.07
C ILE A 181 -12.05 -0.27 2.90
N THR A 182 -13.10 0.48 2.61
CA THR A 182 -13.17 1.37 1.44
C THR A 182 -12.23 2.56 1.57
N LYS A 183 -12.01 3.07 2.79
CA LYS A 183 -10.97 4.04 3.10
C LYS A 183 -9.58 3.52 2.72
N ASN A 184 -9.25 2.31 3.15
CA ASN A 184 -7.93 1.73 2.90
C ASN A 184 -7.74 1.37 1.42
N LEU A 185 -8.74 0.80 0.75
CA LEU A 185 -8.70 0.50 -0.69
C LEU A 185 -8.50 1.77 -1.52
N SER A 186 -9.29 2.81 -1.25
CA SER A 186 -9.18 4.09 -1.96
C SER A 186 -7.84 4.78 -1.70
N PHE A 187 -7.40 4.83 -0.44
CA PHE A 187 -6.09 5.38 -0.07
C PHE A 187 -4.95 4.66 -0.79
N GLN A 188 -4.92 3.33 -0.77
CA GLN A 188 -3.87 2.53 -1.40
C GLN A 188 -3.88 2.73 -2.91
N ALA A 189 -5.05 2.60 -3.56
CA ALA A 189 -5.18 2.77 -4.99
C ALA A 189 -4.74 4.16 -5.45
N ILE A 190 -5.11 5.23 -4.74
CA ILE A 190 -4.69 6.59 -5.06
C ILE A 190 -3.19 6.79 -4.84
N SER A 191 -2.64 6.23 -3.74
CA SER A 191 -1.24 6.44 -3.34
C SER A 191 -0.22 5.60 -4.13
N GLU A 192 -0.66 4.63 -4.94
CA GLU A 192 0.24 3.80 -5.78
C GLU A 192 0.94 4.59 -6.89
N ARG A 193 0.46 5.76 -7.28
CA ARG A 193 0.94 6.57 -8.42
C ARG A 193 0.81 8.07 -8.14
N GLU A 194 1.16 8.86 -9.14
CA GLU A 194 1.01 10.32 -9.11
C GLU A 194 -0.42 10.74 -8.78
N LEU A 195 -0.54 11.72 -7.91
CA LEU A 195 -1.82 12.27 -7.48
C LEU A 195 -2.41 13.14 -8.59
N SER A 196 -3.61 12.80 -9.07
CA SER A 196 -4.37 13.64 -10.00
C SER A 196 -5.86 13.60 -9.67
N LYS A 197 -6.55 14.69 -9.96
CA LYS A 197 -8.00 14.78 -9.75
C LYS A 197 -8.75 13.68 -10.51
N LYS A 198 -8.43 13.48 -11.80
CA LYS A 198 -9.08 12.48 -12.64
C LYS A 198 -8.96 11.11 -12.01
N ARG A 199 -7.76 10.72 -11.62
CA ARG A 199 -7.49 9.42 -11.02
C ARG A 199 -8.22 9.21 -9.70
N MET A 200 -8.27 10.23 -8.84
CA MET A 200 -9.05 10.17 -7.60
C MET A 200 -10.53 9.92 -7.88
N MET A 201 -11.09 10.59 -8.89
CA MET A 201 -12.50 10.41 -9.27
C MET A 201 -12.77 9.04 -9.90
N ASP A 202 -11.90 8.54 -10.78
CA ASP A 202 -12.04 7.23 -11.41
C ASP A 202 -12.00 6.09 -10.37
N ILE A 203 -11.09 6.16 -9.40
CA ILE A 203 -11.01 5.22 -8.27
C ILE A 203 -12.27 5.31 -7.41
N SER A 204 -12.70 6.52 -7.06
CA SER A 204 -13.92 6.74 -6.26
C SER A 204 -15.17 6.21 -6.96
N HIS A 205 -15.29 6.48 -8.25
CA HIS A 205 -16.38 5.93 -9.07
C HIS A 205 -16.40 4.40 -8.99
N THR A 206 -15.26 3.77 -9.18
CA THR A 206 -15.16 2.31 -9.19
C THR A 206 -15.56 1.69 -7.85
N VAL A 207 -15.07 2.22 -6.73
CA VAL A 207 -15.39 1.72 -5.39
C VAL A 207 -16.87 1.93 -5.04
N ILE A 208 -17.41 3.10 -5.37
CA ILE A 208 -18.82 3.42 -5.06
C ILE A 208 -19.76 2.63 -5.98
N SER A 209 -19.41 2.43 -7.27
CA SER A 209 -20.23 1.62 -8.18
C SER A 209 -20.33 0.16 -7.70
N ALA A 210 -19.22 -0.44 -7.22
CA ALA A 210 -19.27 -1.77 -6.63
C ALA A 210 -20.20 -1.84 -5.41
N ALA A 211 -20.21 -0.79 -4.59
CA ALA A 211 -21.09 -0.73 -3.43
C ALA A 211 -22.57 -0.52 -3.84
N ILE A 212 -22.84 0.24 -4.89
CA ILE A 212 -24.20 0.42 -5.44
C ILE A 212 -24.76 -0.92 -5.90
N GLU A 213 -24.01 -1.70 -6.68
CA GLU A 213 -24.42 -3.01 -7.17
C GLU A 213 -24.85 -3.92 -6.02
N ILE A 214 -24.04 -3.99 -4.96
CA ILE A 214 -24.34 -4.82 -3.77
C ILE A 214 -25.52 -4.26 -2.96
N ALA A 215 -25.60 -2.93 -2.81
CA ALA A 215 -26.71 -2.29 -2.09
C ALA A 215 -28.07 -2.48 -2.80
N ASP A 216 -28.08 -2.59 -4.12
CA ASP A 216 -29.28 -2.87 -4.89
C ASP A 216 -29.71 -4.35 -4.79
N GLU A 217 -28.79 -5.26 -4.48
CA GLU A 217 -29.07 -6.67 -4.21
C GLU A 217 -29.46 -6.93 -2.74
N ASP A 218 -28.87 -6.21 -1.78
CA ASP A 218 -29.14 -6.32 -0.33
C ASP A 218 -29.82 -5.05 0.20
N LEU A 219 -31.10 -4.94 -0.04
CA LEU A 219 -31.91 -3.77 0.37
C LEU A 219 -31.94 -3.55 1.90
N GLY A 220 -31.70 -4.60 2.70
CA GLY A 220 -31.71 -4.53 4.17
C GLY A 220 -30.51 -3.75 4.70
N ASN A 221 -29.36 -3.87 4.07
CA ASN A 221 -28.12 -3.23 4.46
C ASN A 221 -27.71 -2.09 3.49
N ALA A 222 -28.53 -1.76 2.49
CA ALA A 222 -28.20 -0.80 1.44
C ALA A 222 -27.71 0.56 1.99
N LYS A 223 -28.34 1.08 3.04
CA LYS A 223 -27.94 2.35 3.66
C LYS A 223 -26.56 2.23 4.29
N ASP A 224 -26.33 1.19 5.06
CA ASP A 224 -25.07 0.95 5.77
C ASP A 224 -23.90 0.74 4.81
N ILE A 225 -24.15 0.02 3.69
CA ILE A 225 -23.18 -0.20 2.61
C ILE A 225 -22.78 1.13 1.99
N LEU A 226 -23.76 1.94 1.56
CA LEU A 226 -23.48 3.19 0.85
C LEU A 226 -22.89 4.25 1.76
N GLU A 227 -23.40 4.39 3.00
CA GLU A 227 -22.90 5.35 3.96
C GLU A 227 -21.43 5.03 4.36
N GLY A 228 -21.13 3.78 4.70
CA GLY A 228 -19.79 3.32 5.00
C GLY A 228 -18.85 3.54 3.81
N THR A 229 -19.29 3.19 2.59
CA THR A 229 -18.48 3.32 1.38
C THR A 229 -18.18 4.77 1.03
N VAL A 230 -19.18 5.63 0.94
CA VAL A 230 -19.00 7.04 0.54
C VAL A 230 -18.10 7.78 1.55
N ASN A 231 -18.34 7.58 2.84
CA ASN A 231 -17.52 8.17 3.89
C ASN A 231 -16.09 7.60 3.89
N GLY A 232 -15.94 6.29 3.69
CA GLY A 232 -14.63 5.65 3.60
C GLY A 232 -13.81 6.14 2.40
N VAL A 233 -14.39 6.21 1.22
CA VAL A 233 -13.74 6.74 0.00
C VAL A 233 -13.30 8.17 0.21
N ARG A 234 -14.17 9.02 0.77
CA ARG A 234 -13.87 10.43 1.07
C ARG A 234 -12.66 10.56 2.02
N GLU A 235 -12.62 9.78 3.07
CA GLU A 235 -11.48 9.76 4.02
C GLU A 235 -10.22 9.19 3.35
N GLY A 236 -10.36 8.20 2.48
CA GLY A 236 -9.25 7.64 1.68
C GLY A 236 -8.60 8.68 0.79
N ILE A 237 -9.40 9.52 0.09
CA ILE A 237 -8.92 10.66 -0.68
C ILE A 237 -8.16 11.65 0.22
N ALA A 238 -8.77 12.06 1.36
CA ALA A 238 -8.14 12.99 2.29
C ALA A 238 -6.77 12.49 2.77
N LYS A 239 -6.68 11.22 3.15
CA LYS A 239 -5.42 10.59 3.55
C LYS A 239 -4.38 10.53 2.43
N ALA A 240 -4.79 10.29 1.19
CA ALA A 240 -3.88 10.28 0.04
C ALA A 240 -3.32 11.68 -0.24
N ILE A 241 -4.15 12.71 -0.11
CA ILE A 241 -3.74 14.12 -0.20
C ILE A 241 -2.77 14.48 0.94
N ASP A 242 -3.06 14.06 2.16
CA ASP A 242 -2.18 14.29 3.32
C ASP A 242 -0.83 13.56 3.17
N LYS A 243 -0.84 12.32 2.68
CA LYS A 243 0.39 11.60 2.37
C LYS A 243 1.21 12.37 1.34
N PHE A 244 0.60 12.78 0.22
CA PHE A 244 1.27 13.57 -0.81
C PHE A 244 1.87 14.87 -0.24
N LYS A 245 1.12 15.61 0.57
CA LYS A 245 1.59 16.82 1.25
C LYS A 245 2.85 16.54 2.09
N ASN A 246 2.84 15.46 2.87
CA ASN A 246 3.97 15.08 3.69
C ASN A 246 5.16 14.63 2.84
N ASP A 247 4.94 13.81 1.83
CA ASP A 247 5.98 13.38 0.89
C ASP A 247 6.63 14.61 0.21
N LEU A 248 5.82 15.56 -0.26
CA LEU A 248 6.31 16.80 -0.88
C LEU A 248 7.13 17.66 0.10
N LYS A 249 6.70 17.76 1.37
CA LYS A 249 7.37 18.57 2.39
C LYS A 249 8.73 18.01 2.79
N PHE A 250 8.87 16.68 2.82
CA PHE A 250 10.08 16.00 3.28
C PHE A 250 10.95 15.45 2.14
N ALA A 251 10.47 15.51 0.89
CA ALA A 251 11.24 15.07 -0.25
C ALA A 251 12.49 15.95 -0.44
N PRO A 252 13.66 15.35 -0.69
CA PRO A 252 14.86 16.10 -1.08
C PRO A 252 14.59 16.95 -2.33
N THR A 253 15.18 18.13 -2.41
CA THR A 253 15.01 19.04 -3.56
C THR A 253 15.37 18.35 -4.88
N GLU A 254 16.33 17.45 -4.81
CA GLU A 254 16.86 16.66 -5.94
C GLU A 254 15.85 15.68 -6.56
N GLU A 255 14.93 15.17 -5.77
CA GLU A 255 13.86 14.27 -6.23
C GLU A 255 12.67 15.04 -6.85
N ILE A 256 12.50 16.30 -6.48
CA ILE A 256 11.39 17.16 -6.94
C ILE A 256 11.78 17.93 -8.21
N GLU A 257 13.07 18.09 -8.53
CA GLU A 257 13.54 18.77 -9.74
C GLU A 257 12.99 18.13 -11.05
N GLY A 258 12.47 16.89 -10.99
CA GLY A 258 11.76 16.25 -12.10
C GLY A 258 10.28 16.66 -12.25
N LEU A 259 9.69 17.26 -11.22
CA LEU A 259 8.33 17.80 -11.29
C LEU A 259 8.42 19.25 -11.79
N LEU A 260 7.90 19.48 -12.98
CA LEU A 260 7.82 20.83 -13.54
C LEU A 260 6.96 21.72 -12.64
N GLU A 261 7.35 22.98 -12.44
CA GLU A 261 6.55 23.98 -11.68
C GLU A 261 5.10 24.06 -12.20
N THR A 262 4.93 23.84 -13.52
CA THR A 262 3.63 23.76 -14.19
C THR A 262 2.77 22.63 -13.64
N ASP A 263 3.34 21.45 -13.35
CA ASP A 263 2.61 20.29 -12.88
C ASP A 263 2.14 20.48 -11.44
N LEU A 264 2.99 21.02 -10.56
CA LEU A 264 2.62 21.40 -9.19
C LEU A 264 1.56 22.50 -9.17
N THR A 265 1.66 23.49 -10.06
CA THR A 265 0.67 24.58 -10.16
C THR A 265 -0.67 24.04 -10.67
N GLN A 266 -0.68 23.12 -11.61
CA GLN A 266 -1.89 22.46 -12.10
C GLN A 266 -2.51 21.59 -11.00
N LEU A 267 -1.71 20.75 -10.36
CA LEU A 267 -2.19 19.90 -9.26
C LEU A 267 -2.81 20.72 -8.12
N ARG A 268 -2.18 21.87 -7.76
CA ARG A 268 -2.75 22.81 -6.77
C ARG A 268 -4.14 23.29 -7.13
N LYS A 269 -4.39 23.62 -8.40
CA LYS A 269 -5.72 24.02 -8.89
C LYS A 269 -6.71 22.87 -8.88
N GLU A 270 -6.26 21.68 -9.17
CA GLU A 270 -7.09 20.46 -9.18
C GLU A 270 -7.51 20.05 -7.77
N LEU A 271 -6.59 20.07 -6.82
CA LEU A 271 -6.88 19.69 -5.43
C LEU A 271 -7.96 20.59 -4.79
N LEU A 272 -7.98 21.88 -5.11
CA LEU A 272 -9.01 22.81 -4.63
C LEU A 272 -10.43 22.43 -5.09
N LYS A 273 -10.56 21.66 -6.17
CA LYS A 273 -11.84 21.28 -6.74
C LYS A 273 -12.20 19.81 -6.45
N VAL A 274 -11.38 19.09 -5.68
CA VAL A 274 -11.58 17.66 -5.46
C VAL A 274 -12.90 17.39 -4.74
N ASP A 275 -13.20 18.17 -3.70
CA ASP A 275 -14.48 18.03 -2.95
C ASP A 275 -15.69 18.30 -3.84
N GLU A 276 -15.66 19.39 -4.61
CA GLU A 276 -16.73 19.71 -5.58
C GLU A 276 -16.88 18.60 -6.64
N GLN A 277 -15.80 18.07 -7.13
CA GLN A 277 -15.83 17.00 -8.13
C GLN A 277 -16.33 15.69 -7.54
N PHE A 278 -15.99 15.38 -6.30
CA PHE A 278 -16.50 14.22 -5.58
C PHE A 278 -18.03 14.32 -5.40
N MET A 279 -18.53 15.49 -5.01
CA MET A 279 -19.99 15.73 -4.93
C MET A 279 -20.68 15.55 -6.27
N LYS A 280 -20.10 16.11 -7.35
CA LYS A 280 -20.63 15.92 -8.73
C LYS A 280 -20.58 14.45 -9.18
N LEU A 281 -19.59 13.70 -8.77
CA LEU A 281 -19.52 12.26 -9.01
C LEU A 281 -20.69 11.54 -8.35
N LEU A 282 -20.97 11.84 -7.08
CA LEU A 282 -22.11 11.24 -6.38
C LEU A 282 -23.46 11.65 -7.00
N GLU A 283 -23.60 12.92 -7.40
CA GLU A 283 -24.80 13.38 -8.15
C GLU A 283 -24.98 12.62 -9.46
N ALA A 284 -23.89 12.41 -10.21
CA ALA A 284 -23.92 11.65 -11.46
C ALA A 284 -24.27 10.17 -11.23
N LEU A 285 -23.71 9.54 -10.20
CA LEU A 285 -24.05 8.16 -9.82
C LEU A 285 -25.51 8.04 -9.39
N ALA A 286 -26.02 8.98 -8.59
CA ALA A 286 -27.43 8.99 -8.23
C ALA A 286 -28.36 9.18 -9.43
N ALA A 287 -27.94 9.95 -10.45
CA ALA A 287 -28.72 10.17 -11.67
C ALA A 287 -28.65 9.00 -12.67
N GLN A 288 -27.59 8.22 -12.66
CA GLN A 288 -27.38 7.08 -13.56
C GLN A 288 -28.03 5.78 -13.06
N ASN A 289 -28.29 5.69 -11.76
CA ASN A 289 -28.91 4.51 -11.15
C ASN A 289 -30.40 4.74 -10.90
N GLU A 290 -31.18 3.66 -10.99
CA GLU A 290 -32.58 3.61 -10.66
C GLU A 290 -32.75 2.79 -9.39
N GLY A 291 -33.62 3.18 -8.47
CA GLY A 291 -33.92 2.39 -7.28
C GLY A 291 -33.54 3.03 -5.97
N ILE A 292 -33.27 2.17 -4.95
CA ILE A 292 -33.06 2.61 -3.58
C ILE A 292 -31.71 3.32 -3.41
N SER A 293 -30.69 2.83 -4.11
CA SER A 293 -29.33 3.38 -4.06
C SER A 293 -29.27 4.84 -4.51
N ALA A 294 -30.01 5.21 -5.56
CA ALA A 294 -30.10 6.59 -6.02
C ALA A 294 -30.64 7.52 -4.93
N SER A 295 -31.70 7.09 -4.25
CA SER A 295 -32.34 7.87 -3.17
C SER A 295 -31.42 8.01 -1.95
N LEU A 296 -30.73 6.93 -1.58
CA LEU A 296 -29.79 6.90 -0.46
C LEU A 296 -28.56 7.77 -0.72
N ILE A 297 -28.00 7.74 -1.94
CA ILE A 297 -26.89 8.63 -2.32
C ILE A 297 -27.32 10.09 -2.24
N GLN A 298 -28.54 10.44 -2.65
CA GLN A 298 -29.07 11.79 -2.50
C GLN A 298 -29.24 12.21 -1.02
N GLU A 299 -29.63 11.28 -0.13
CA GLU A 299 -29.71 11.53 1.30
C GLU A 299 -28.30 11.80 1.86
N ILE A 300 -27.33 10.93 1.54
CA ILE A 300 -25.92 11.09 1.94
C ILE A 300 -25.36 12.44 1.44
N LEU A 301 -25.65 12.83 0.20
CA LEU A 301 -25.25 14.13 -0.36
C LEU A 301 -25.76 15.31 0.46
N LYS A 302 -27.02 15.27 0.93
CA LYS A 302 -27.60 16.33 1.77
C LYS A 302 -26.90 16.42 3.12
N GLU A 303 -26.58 15.30 3.73
CA GLU A 303 -25.85 15.23 4.98
C GLU A 303 -24.40 15.70 4.82
N MET A 304 -23.75 15.33 3.72
CA MET A 304 -22.37 15.74 3.42
C MET A 304 -22.22 17.24 3.21
N ASN A 305 -23.19 17.92 2.63
CA ASN A 305 -23.15 19.39 2.47
C ASN A 305 -23.02 20.13 3.79
N SER A 306 -23.38 19.49 4.91
CA SER A 306 -23.20 20.02 6.26
C SER A 306 -21.84 19.70 6.90
N SER A 307 -21.07 18.74 6.31
CA SER A 307 -19.86 18.13 6.93
C SER A 307 -18.57 18.23 6.08
N THR A 308 -18.46 19.19 5.16
CA THR A 308 -17.38 19.32 4.14
C THR A 308 -15.94 19.51 4.68
N ALA A 309 -15.69 19.40 5.98
CA ALA A 309 -14.48 19.99 6.57
C ALA A 309 -13.15 19.24 6.30
N LYS A 310 -13.12 17.91 6.24
CA LYS A 310 -11.83 17.16 6.26
C LYS A 310 -11.11 17.16 4.90
N MET A 311 -11.78 16.79 3.83
CA MET A 311 -11.16 16.74 2.48
C MET A 311 -10.77 18.14 2.02
N MET A 312 -11.61 19.14 2.27
CA MET A 312 -11.29 20.53 1.96
C MET A 312 -10.12 21.04 2.80
N ARG A 313 -10.00 20.64 4.08
CA ARG A 313 -8.84 20.97 4.92
C ARG A 313 -7.57 20.37 4.36
N ALA A 314 -7.56 19.05 4.06
CA ALA A 314 -6.42 18.37 3.49
C ALA A 314 -6.00 19.02 2.15
N ALA A 315 -6.95 19.35 1.28
CA ALA A 315 -6.69 20.04 0.02
C ALA A 315 -6.10 21.44 0.21
N ASN A 316 -6.59 22.22 1.20
CA ASN A 316 -6.03 23.54 1.50
C ASN A 316 -4.63 23.47 2.08
N GLU A 317 -4.37 22.55 3.01
CA GLU A 317 -3.04 22.32 3.56
C GLU A 317 -2.04 21.84 2.50
N ALA A 318 -2.46 20.95 1.60
CA ALA A 318 -1.63 20.53 0.47
C ALA A 318 -1.35 21.69 -0.51
N LYS A 319 -2.34 22.56 -0.77
CA LYS A 319 -2.16 23.79 -1.56
C LYS A 319 -1.09 24.70 -0.95
N GLU A 320 -1.11 24.91 0.36
CA GLU A 320 -0.11 25.72 1.07
C GLU A 320 1.28 25.10 0.94
N ALA A 321 1.41 23.79 1.20
CA ALA A 321 2.67 23.07 1.05
C ALA A 321 3.23 23.13 -0.39
N ILE A 322 2.38 22.99 -1.41
CA ILE A 322 2.76 23.15 -2.82
C ILE A 322 3.24 24.60 -3.07
N SER A 323 2.53 25.59 -2.53
CA SER A 323 2.89 27.00 -2.73
C SER A 323 4.24 27.33 -2.09
N GLU A 324 4.46 26.90 -0.86
CA GLU A 324 5.75 27.05 -0.17
C GLU A 324 6.88 26.38 -0.95
N ARG A 325 6.62 25.19 -1.51
CA ARG A 325 7.64 24.45 -2.28
C ARG A 325 7.96 25.12 -3.61
N ILE A 326 6.95 25.65 -4.30
CA ILE A 326 7.15 26.44 -5.53
C ILE A 326 8.02 27.68 -5.25
N GLU A 327 7.77 28.39 -4.16
CA GLU A 327 8.58 29.58 -3.78
C GLU A 327 10.01 29.19 -3.39
N GLN A 328 10.22 28.06 -2.72
CA GLN A 328 11.54 27.54 -2.43
C GLN A 328 12.29 27.18 -3.72
N LEU A 329 11.65 26.50 -4.66
CA LEU A 329 12.24 26.15 -5.96
C LEU A 329 12.61 27.41 -6.77
N LYS A 330 11.77 28.46 -6.74
CA LYS A 330 12.08 29.75 -7.39
C LYS A 330 13.27 30.45 -6.74
N ALA A 331 13.33 30.47 -5.40
CA ALA A 331 14.44 31.09 -4.67
C ALA A 331 15.76 30.35 -4.94
N GLU A 332 15.73 29.01 -4.98
CA GLU A 332 16.90 28.19 -5.33
C GLU A 332 17.32 28.38 -6.79
N ALA A 333 16.36 28.44 -7.73
CA ALA A 333 16.65 28.72 -9.14
C ALA A 333 17.35 30.07 -9.32
N PHE A 334 16.95 31.11 -8.58
CA PHE A 334 17.58 32.42 -8.65
C PHE A 334 19.04 32.43 -8.13
N VAL A 335 19.33 31.62 -7.10
CA VAL A 335 20.69 31.45 -6.58
C VAL A 335 21.55 30.58 -7.52
N LEU A 336 20.91 29.66 -8.27
CA LEU A 336 21.54 28.66 -9.10
C LEU A 336 21.81 29.12 -10.56
N GLU A 337 21.32 30.28 -10.99
CA GLU A 337 21.48 30.75 -12.37
C GLU A 337 22.95 30.84 -12.82
N LYS A 338 23.87 30.93 -11.86
CA LYS A 338 25.33 30.93 -12.10
C LYS A 338 25.97 29.54 -12.04
N THR A 339 25.36 28.56 -11.35
CA THR A 339 25.91 27.21 -11.15
C THR A 339 25.13 26.13 -11.92
N PHE A 340 23.97 26.49 -12.49
CA PHE A 340 23.01 25.55 -13.07
C PHE A 340 23.50 24.91 -14.38
N LYS A 341 24.20 25.69 -15.21
CA LYS A 341 24.69 25.18 -16.51
C LYS A 341 25.65 23.99 -16.36
N GLU A 342 26.57 24.07 -15.40
CA GLU A 342 27.56 23.00 -15.15
C GLU A 342 26.97 21.79 -14.37
N LYS A 343 26.01 22.03 -13.46
CA LYS A 343 25.36 20.95 -12.69
C LYS A 343 24.30 20.20 -13.51
N ALA A 344 23.54 20.90 -14.35
CA ALA A 344 22.55 20.28 -15.23
C ALA A 344 23.21 19.37 -16.26
N GLU A 345 24.38 19.76 -16.85
CA GLU A 345 25.12 18.90 -17.76
C GLU A 345 25.68 17.65 -17.03
N LYS A 346 26.23 17.81 -15.83
CA LYS A 346 26.74 16.69 -15.04
C LYS A 346 25.61 15.73 -14.57
N ARG A 347 24.44 16.26 -14.21
CA ARG A 347 23.28 15.46 -13.83
C ARG A 347 22.61 14.77 -15.01
N LEU A 348 22.55 15.42 -16.17
CA LEU A 348 22.11 14.77 -17.39
C LEU A 348 23.02 13.61 -17.78
N GLU A 349 24.33 13.74 -17.58
CA GLU A 349 25.28 12.63 -17.76
C GLU A 349 25.11 11.54 -16.69
N SER A 350 24.88 11.91 -15.43
CA SER A 350 24.59 10.95 -14.36
C SER A 350 23.30 10.19 -14.65
N PHE A 351 22.22 10.89 -14.98
CA PHE A 351 20.93 10.28 -15.32
C PHE A 351 21.01 9.36 -16.54
N LYS A 352 21.78 9.75 -17.59
CA LYS A 352 22.08 8.87 -18.72
C LYS A 352 22.85 7.61 -18.29
N LYS A 353 23.71 7.76 -17.28
CA LYS A 353 24.48 6.65 -16.71
C LYS A 353 23.60 5.71 -15.93
N ASP A 354 22.69 6.25 -15.11
CA ASP A 354 21.72 5.49 -14.32
C ASP A 354 20.71 4.76 -15.20
N VAL A 355 20.22 5.39 -16.28
CA VAL A 355 19.39 4.75 -17.31
C VAL A 355 20.12 3.62 -18.02
N ASN A 356 21.41 3.81 -18.37
CA ASN A 356 22.23 2.77 -18.99
C ASN A 356 22.58 1.64 -18.00
N GLU A 357 22.69 1.93 -16.71
CA GLU A 357 22.93 0.94 -15.66
C GLU A 357 21.65 0.13 -15.36
N PHE A 358 20.50 0.80 -15.35
CA PHE A 358 19.19 0.15 -15.28
C PHE A 358 18.92 -0.74 -16.51
N GLU A 359 19.34 -0.30 -17.73
CA GLU A 359 19.31 -1.12 -18.94
C GLU A 359 20.16 -2.39 -18.81
N LYS A 360 21.35 -2.27 -18.24
CA LYS A 360 22.22 -3.43 -17.98
C LYS A 360 21.62 -4.38 -16.94
N ILE A 361 21.03 -3.86 -15.86
CA ILE A 361 20.38 -4.66 -14.82
C ILE A 361 19.11 -5.34 -15.35
N ALA A 362 18.30 -4.63 -16.13
CA ALA A 362 17.12 -5.18 -16.78
C ALA A 362 17.48 -6.27 -17.78
N THR A 363 18.52 -6.04 -18.59
CA THR A 363 19.03 -7.01 -19.57
C THR A 363 19.63 -8.24 -18.88
N SER A 364 20.40 -8.05 -17.82
CA SER A 364 20.99 -9.12 -17.00
C SER A 364 19.93 -9.96 -16.29
N LYS A 365 18.89 -9.33 -15.71
CA LYS A 365 17.74 -10.05 -15.12
C LYS A 365 16.93 -10.82 -16.14
N VAL A 366 16.78 -10.28 -17.35
CA VAL A 366 16.11 -10.96 -18.46
C VAL A 366 16.97 -12.16 -18.96
N GLU A 367 18.30 -12.06 -18.92
CA GLU A 367 19.21 -13.18 -19.24
C GLU A 367 19.22 -14.25 -18.15
N SER A 368 19.14 -13.89 -16.88
CA SER A 368 19.04 -14.86 -15.79
C SER A 368 17.71 -15.65 -15.83
N LEU A 369 16.62 -15.04 -16.33
CA LEU A 369 15.36 -15.74 -16.57
C LEU A 369 15.41 -16.73 -17.75
N LYS A 370 16.40 -16.59 -18.65
CA LYS A 370 16.62 -17.58 -19.74
C LYS A 370 17.23 -18.90 -19.24
N GLN A 371 17.85 -18.92 -18.07
CA GLN A 371 18.46 -20.11 -17.47
C GLN A 371 17.49 -20.98 -16.65
N PHE A 372 16.24 -20.52 -16.45
CA PHE A 372 15.19 -21.36 -15.87
C PHE A 372 14.58 -22.22 -16.96
N GLU A 373 14.83 -23.53 -16.92
CA GLU A 373 14.10 -24.52 -17.72
C GLU A 373 12.65 -24.61 -17.22
N PHE A 374 11.74 -24.02 -17.97
CA PHE A 374 10.31 -24.20 -17.75
C PHE A 374 9.86 -25.49 -18.46
N GLU A 375 9.38 -26.45 -17.70
CA GLU A 375 8.85 -27.72 -18.22
C GLU A 375 7.53 -27.59 -19.01
N ASN A 376 6.91 -26.40 -19.03
CA ASN A 376 5.61 -26.16 -19.65
C ASN A 376 5.69 -25.09 -20.74
N GLU A 377 5.22 -25.43 -21.96
CA GLU A 377 5.19 -24.56 -23.14
C GLU A 377 4.46 -23.23 -22.89
N LYS A 378 3.37 -23.24 -22.09
CA LYS A 378 2.65 -22.01 -21.69
C LYS A 378 3.48 -21.10 -20.82
N ALA A 379 4.31 -21.66 -19.93
CA ALA A 379 5.21 -20.87 -19.08
C ALA A 379 6.35 -20.25 -19.90
N LYS A 380 6.82 -20.90 -20.96
CA LYS A 380 7.79 -20.34 -21.93
C LYS A 380 7.20 -19.17 -22.71
N GLN A 381 5.94 -19.26 -23.14
CA GLN A 381 5.25 -18.18 -23.83
C GLN A 381 5.06 -16.96 -22.91
N VAL A 382 4.57 -17.15 -21.69
CA VAL A 382 4.41 -16.10 -20.69
C VAL A 382 5.74 -15.40 -20.34
N ALA A 383 6.83 -16.18 -20.22
CA ALA A 383 8.16 -15.60 -19.97
C ALA A 383 8.69 -14.79 -21.18
N GLN A 384 8.40 -15.21 -22.40
CA GLN A 384 8.75 -14.47 -23.62
C GLN A 384 7.92 -13.19 -23.77
N GLU A 385 6.65 -13.22 -23.40
CA GLU A 385 5.76 -12.06 -23.40
C GLU A 385 6.16 -11.05 -22.33
N ALA A 386 6.42 -11.48 -21.11
CA ALA A 386 6.94 -10.62 -20.03
C ALA A 386 8.26 -9.92 -20.43
N LYS A 387 9.11 -10.60 -21.22
CA LYS A 387 10.35 -10.05 -21.76
C LYS A 387 10.10 -8.94 -22.78
N LYS A 388 9.16 -9.14 -23.71
CA LYS A 388 8.79 -8.12 -24.72
C LYS A 388 8.20 -6.88 -24.04
N LEU A 389 7.40 -7.06 -22.99
CA LEU A 389 6.72 -6.01 -22.25
C LEU A 389 7.67 -5.18 -21.38
N GLY A 390 8.63 -5.82 -20.71
CA GLY A 390 9.70 -5.11 -20.01
C GLY A 390 10.52 -4.23 -20.94
N PHE A 391 10.76 -4.67 -22.17
CA PHE A 391 11.47 -3.91 -23.19
C PHE A 391 10.63 -2.75 -23.75
N HIS A 392 9.32 -2.94 -23.90
CA HIS A 392 8.41 -1.88 -24.39
C HIS A 392 8.17 -0.80 -23.33
N ALA A 393 7.92 -1.17 -22.07
CA ALA A 393 7.79 -0.22 -20.97
C ALA A 393 9.06 0.63 -20.82
N TRP A 394 10.23 0.01 -20.98
CA TRP A 394 11.51 0.71 -20.98
C TRP A 394 11.65 1.64 -22.16
N LYS A 395 11.26 1.24 -23.39
CA LYS A 395 11.32 2.06 -24.60
C LYS A 395 10.42 3.29 -24.50
N VAL A 396 9.23 3.14 -23.91
CA VAL A 396 8.31 4.25 -23.66
C VAL A 396 8.90 5.21 -22.61
N ALA A 397 9.43 4.70 -21.51
CA ALA A 397 10.10 5.52 -20.50
C ALA A 397 11.32 6.27 -21.10
N LYS A 398 12.13 5.61 -21.94
CA LYS A 398 13.25 6.21 -22.64
C LYS A 398 12.81 7.32 -23.61
N ASN A 399 11.74 7.09 -24.38
CA ASN A 399 11.21 8.08 -25.32
C ASN A 399 10.62 9.31 -24.60
N MET A 400 9.99 9.12 -23.44
CA MET A 400 9.51 10.22 -22.59
C MET A 400 10.68 11.06 -22.05
N VAL A 401 11.74 10.39 -21.61
CA VAL A 401 12.96 11.05 -21.12
C VAL A 401 13.68 11.79 -22.23
N ASP A 402 13.85 11.18 -23.40
CA ASP A 402 14.48 11.81 -24.57
C ASP A 402 13.66 13.01 -25.09
N GLY A 403 12.31 12.91 -25.00
CA GLY A 403 11.39 14.00 -25.30
C GLY A 403 11.52 15.17 -24.30
N ALA A 404 11.55 14.88 -23.01
CA ALA A 404 11.73 15.88 -21.96
C ALA A 404 13.10 16.59 -22.06
N VAL A 405 14.16 15.82 -22.31
CA VAL A 405 15.53 16.36 -22.52
C VAL A 405 15.59 17.25 -23.75
N LYS A 406 14.91 16.88 -24.86
CA LYS A 406 14.84 17.66 -26.07
C LYS A 406 14.07 18.97 -25.85
N SER A 407 12.93 18.91 -25.18
CA SER A 407 12.11 20.07 -24.82
C SER A 407 12.86 21.04 -23.90
N ALA A 408 13.58 20.52 -22.91
CA ALA A 408 14.43 21.33 -22.03
C ALA A 408 15.55 22.03 -22.78
N LYS A 409 16.22 21.34 -23.72
CA LYS A 409 17.25 21.95 -24.58
C LYS A 409 16.69 22.99 -25.53
N GLU A 410 15.48 22.81 -26.06
CA GLU A 410 14.82 23.79 -26.94
C GLU A 410 14.33 25.01 -26.15
N ALA A 411 13.86 24.83 -24.91
CA ALA A 411 13.51 25.95 -24.03
C ALA A 411 14.74 26.80 -23.66
N MET A 412 15.85 26.15 -23.29
CA MET A 412 17.11 26.85 -22.99
C MET A 412 17.70 27.63 -24.22
N LYS A 413 17.47 27.15 -25.45
CA LYS A 413 17.86 27.86 -26.67
C LYS A 413 16.97 29.05 -27.04
N LYS A 414 15.71 29.07 -26.54
CA LYS A 414 14.78 30.19 -26.77
C LYS A 414 15.01 31.37 -25.83
N GLU A 415 15.59 31.13 -24.65
CA GLU A 415 15.96 32.18 -23.70
C GLU A 415 17.30 32.87 -24.01
N GLU A 416 18.12 32.30 -24.92
CA GLU A 416 19.37 32.91 -25.39
C GLU A 416 19.18 33.83 -26.65
N LYS A 417 17.92 34.03 -27.10
CA LYS A 417 17.59 34.96 -28.18
C LYS A 417 16.68 36.07 -27.67
#